data_3460466de89fa3a8947736d2954605bb
#
_entry.id   3460466de89fa3a8947736d2954605bb
#
_cell.length_a   1.000
_cell.length_b   1.000
_cell.length_c   1.000
_cell.angle_alpha   90.00
_cell.angle_beta   90.00
_cell.angle_gamma   90.00
#
_symmetry.space_group_name_H-M   'P 1'
#
loop_
_entity.id
_entity.type
_entity.pdbx_description
1 polymer ?
#
loop_
_entity_poly.entity_id
_entity_poly.type
_entity_poly.pdbx_seq_one_letter_code
_entity_poly.pdbx_strand_id
1 'polypeptide(L)'
;LSEDRDVFSLQEMVEAFDIRQVNANPARFDQKKADAINAEHIRQLPAEEFARRLREYLVAHPDEDGTTLPESFDDQRWAIVADLLQTRIVVLSDAWKLIKFLLVDEAGFTVDAQSAAKNLKTDSREVVDAAIAALEALEEWTTPAIEAALSGALVEDLGIKPRKAYGPVRVAVTGSHISPPLFESLELLGREATLSRLRSAPVAD
;
A
#
# COMPACT_ATOMS: atom_id res chain seq x y z
N LEU A 1 -34.74 2.82 -6.47
CA LEU A 1 -33.43 2.13 -6.33
C LEU A 1 -33.72 0.73 -5.78
N SER A 2 -33.04 -0.32 -6.27
CA SER A 2 -33.31 -1.68 -5.81
C SER A 2 -32.77 -1.88 -4.39
N GLU A 3 -33.46 -2.69 -3.57
CA GLU A 3 -33.04 -3.00 -2.20
C GLU A 3 -31.73 -3.79 -2.13
N ASP A 4 -31.32 -4.40 -3.24
CA ASP A 4 -30.15 -5.26 -3.33
C ASP A 4 -28.87 -4.54 -3.82
N ARG A 5 -28.93 -3.21 -4.03
CA ARG A 5 -27.80 -2.43 -4.58
C ARG A 5 -27.55 -1.21 -3.71
N ASP A 6 -26.32 -1.07 -3.23
CA ASP A 6 -25.89 0.03 -2.36
C ASP A 6 -25.10 1.13 -3.10
N VAL A 7 -24.59 0.85 -4.30
CA VAL A 7 -23.75 1.80 -5.06
C VAL A 7 -24.51 2.35 -6.25
N PHE A 8 -24.67 3.67 -6.29
CA PHE A 8 -25.40 4.41 -7.32
C PHE A 8 -24.62 5.64 -7.77
N SER A 9 -24.74 6.00 -9.04
CA SER A 9 -24.24 7.30 -9.51
C SER A 9 -25.14 8.43 -8.97
N LEU A 10 -24.58 9.64 -8.94
CA LEU A 10 -25.34 10.84 -8.57
C LEU A 10 -26.55 11.02 -9.48
N GLN A 11 -26.42 10.75 -10.77
CA GLN A 11 -27.51 10.86 -11.74
C GLN A 11 -28.65 9.88 -11.41
N GLU A 12 -28.34 8.60 -11.16
CA GLU A 12 -29.34 7.61 -10.75
C GLU A 12 -30.07 8.02 -9.46
N MET A 13 -29.33 8.61 -8.49
CA MET A 13 -29.94 9.09 -7.27
C MET A 13 -30.87 10.28 -7.51
N VAL A 14 -30.47 11.23 -8.38
CA VAL A 14 -31.31 12.38 -8.74
C VAL A 14 -32.57 11.96 -9.45
N GLU A 15 -32.46 11.03 -10.41
CA GLU A 15 -33.62 10.52 -11.17
C GLU A 15 -34.61 9.75 -10.28
N ALA A 16 -34.10 9.03 -9.27
CA ALA A 16 -34.94 8.24 -8.37
C ALA A 16 -35.46 9.04 -7.16
N PHE A 17 -34.96 10.24 -6.91
CA PHE A 17 -35.33 11.03 -5.73
C PHE A 17 -36.73 11.62 -5.87
N ASP A 18 -37.62 11.32 -4.88
CA ASP A 18 -38.94 11.93 -4.74
C ASP A 18 -39.11 12.37 -3.28
N ILE A 19 -39.22 13.68 -3.06
CA ILE A 19 -39.39 14.27 -1.73
C ILE A 19 -40.62 13.71 -0.98
N ARG A 20 -41.64 13.25 -1.70
CA ARG A 20 -42.85 12.68 -1.12
C ARG A 20 -42.64 11.29 -0.52
N GLN A 21 -41.55 10.63 -0.91
CA GLN A 21 -41.15 9.30 -0.44
C GLN A 21 -40.12 9.37 0.71
N VAL A 22 -39.66 10.56 1.06
CA VAL A 22 -38.71 10.73 2.16
C VAL A 22 -39.36 10.38 3.49
N ASN A 23 -38.79 9.41 4.20
CA ASN A 23 -39.27 9.00 5.50
C ASN A 23 -38.81 10.03 6.56
N ALA A 24 -39.75 10.47 7.39
CA ALA A 24 -39.45 11.42 8.46
C ALA A 24 -38.73 10.79 9.67
N ASN A 25 -38.53 9.49 9.69
CA ASN A 25 -37.81 8.83 10.78
C ASN A 25 -36.34 9.25 10.80
N PRO A 26 -35.73 9.41 12.00
CA PRO A 26 -34.31 9.72 12.12
C PRO A 26 -33.46 8.62 11.46
N ALA A 27 -32.63 8.97 10.49
CA ALA A 27 -31.65 8.08 9.93
C ALA A 27 -30.40 8.03 10.82
N ARG A 28 -29.87 6.85 11.08
CA ARG A 28 -28.56 6.68 11.73
C ARG A 28 -27.50 6.60 10.64
N PHE A 29 -26.50 7.47 10.73
CA PHE A 29 -25.34 7.38 9.84
C PHE A 29 -24.49 6.17 10.21
N ASP A 30 -24.19 5.32 9.21
CA ASP A 30 -23.31 4.16 9.33
C ASP A 30 -22.01 4.44 8.59
N GLN A 31 -20.96 4.76 9.35
CA GLN A 31 -19.63 5.05 8.80
C GLN A 31 -19.08 3.85 8.03
N LYS A 32 -19.24 2.64 8.53
CA LYS A 32 -18.70 1.43 7.86
C LYS A 32 -19.37 1.19 6.51
N LYS A 33 -20.67 1.43 6.44
CA LYS A 33 -21.40 1.33 5.17
C LYS A 33 -20.96 2.43 4.20
N ALA A 34 -20.79 3.65 4.67
CA ALA A 34 -20.29 4.76 3.85
C ALA A 34 -18.88 4.47 3.31
N ASP A 35 -18.00 3.97 4.15
CA ASP A 35 -16.64 3.56 3.77
C ASP A 35 -16.64 2.45 2.71
N ALA A 36 -17.49 1.43 2.89
CA ALA A 36 -17.62 0.34 1.91
C ALA A 36 -18.13 0.85 0.55
N ILE A 37 -19.12 1.74 0.55
CA ILE A 37 -19.65 2.36 -0.67
C ILE A 37 -18.57 3.22 -1.34
N ASN A 38 -17.83 4.02 -0.57
CA ASN A 38 -16.76 4.86 -1.11
C ASN A 38 -15.65 4.03 -1.74
N ALA A 39 -15.21 2.97 -1.06
CA ALA A 39 -14.21 2.04 -1.60
C ALA A 39 -14.69 1.41 -2.92
N GLU A 40 -15.98 1.08 -3.04
CA GLU A 40 -16.54 0.53 -4.27
C GLU A 40 -16.56 1.57 -5.40
N HIS A 41 -16.91 2.82 -5.11
CA HIS A 41 -16.81 3.91 -6.09
C HIS A 41 -15.36 4.12 -6.56
N ILE A 42 -14.38 4.04 -5.66
CA ILE A 42 -12.95 4.13 -6.01
C ILE A 42 -12.58 2.99 -6.97
N ARG A 43 -12.97 1.75 -6.69
CA ARG A 43 -12.68 0.58 -7.53
C ARG A 43 -13.31 0.64 -8.92
N GLN A 44 -14.46 1.31 -9.04
CA GLN A 44 -15.19 1.46 -10.32
C GLN A 44 -14.64 2.58 -11.20
N LEU A 45 -13.76 3.44 -10.71
CA LEU A 45 -13.13 4.47 -11.53
C LEU A 45 -12.23 3.83 -12.60
N PRO A 46 -12.22 4.37 -13.83
CA PRO A 46 -11.16 4.05 -14.77
C PRO A 46 -9.77 4.33 -14.14
N ALA A 47 -8.78 3.48 -14.41
CA ALA A 47 -7.45 3.57 -13.77
C ALA A 47 -6.80 4.96 -13.94
N GLU A 48 -6.87 5.53 -15.14
CA GLU A 48 -6.35 6.88 -15.41
C GLU A 48 -7.04 7.96 -14.60
N GLU A 49 -8.37 7.90 -14.48
CA GLU A 49 -9.15 8.86 -13.70
C GLU A 49 -8.88 8.74 -12.22
N PHE A 50 -8.74 7.52 -11.71
CA PHE A 50 -8.33 7.28 -10.32
C PHE A 50 -6.94 7.84 -10.06
N ALA A 51 -5.96 7.54 -10.92
CA ALA A 51 -4.58 8.01 -10.79
C ALA A 51 -4.52 9.57 -10.78
N ARG A 52 -5.28 10.21 -11.66
CA ARG A 52 -5.39 11.67 -11.73
C ARG A 52 -5.97 12.25 -10.42
N ARG A 53 -7.12 11.76 -9.97
CA ARG A 53 -7.79 12.24 -8.75
C ARG A 53 -6.94 12.01 -7.51
N LEU A 54 -6.32 10.85 -7.39
CA LEU A 54 -5.45 10.55 -6.28
C LEU A 54 -4.25 11.50 -6.23
N ARG A 55 -3.61 11.76 -7.37
CA ARG A 55 -2.49 12.71 -7.45
C ARG A 55 -2.90 14.12 -7.04
N GLU A 56 -4.00 14.61 -7.59
CA GLU A 56 -4.55 15.94 -7.24
C GLU A 56 -4.84 16.05 -5.74
N TYR A 57 -5.41 14.99 -5.16
CA TYR A 57 -5.69 14.94 -3.74
C TYR A 57 -4.40 15.00 -2.90
N LEU A 58 -3.39 14.17 -3.21
CA LEU A 58 -2.16 14.10 -2.43
C LEU A 58 -1.29 15.37 -2.57
N VAL A 59 -1.33 16.04 -3.73
CA VAL A 59 -0.67 17.35 -3.91
C VAL A 59 -1.35 18.43 -3.05
N ALA A 60 -2.69 18.42 -3.00
CA ALA A 60 -3.46 19.40 -2.25
C ALA A 60 -3.50 19.14 -0.73
N HIS A 61 -3.25 17.91 -0.30
CA HIS A 61 -3.39 17.49 1.11
C HIS A 61 -2.14 16.72 1.56
N PRO A 62 -1.10 17.42 2.02
CA PRO A 62 0.09 16.79 2.63
C PRO A 62 -0.30 15.82 3.77
N ASP A 63 0.57 14.83 4.03
CA ASP A 63 0.42 13.96 5.19
C ASP A 63 0.54 14.73 6.52
N GLU A 64 0.13 14.13 7.62
CA GLU A 64 0.13 14.75 8.95
C GLU A 64 1.52 15.27 9.39
N ASP A 65 2.60 14.65 8.91
CA ASP A 65 3.99 15.08 9.19
C ASP A 65 4.55 16.05 8.13
N GLY A 66 3.73 16.51 7.18
CA GLY A 66 4.12 17.42 6.12
C GLY A 66 4.73 16.77 4.89
N THR A 67 4.78 15.45 4.80
CA THR A 67 5.19 14.74 3.58
C THR A 67 4.28 15.11 2.42
N THR A 68 4.85 15.49 1.29
CA THR A 68 4.13 15.86 0.06
C THR A 68 4.50 14.92 -1.08
N LEU A 69 3.61 14.79 -2.05
CA LEU A 69 3.96 14.13 -3.30
C LEU A 69 4.85 15.07 -4.13
N PRO A 70 6.08 14.69 -4.47
CA PRO A 70 6.98 15.54 -5.27
C PRO A 70 6.39 15.80 -6.66
N GLU A 71 6.49 17.04 -7.16
CA GLU A 71 6.08 17.37 -8.52
C GLU A 71 6.86 16.58 -9.57
N SER A 72 8.12 16.25 -9.26
CA SER A 72 9.01 15.44 -10.09
C SER A 72 8.71 13.94 -10.07
N PHE A 73 7.64 13.52 -9.38
CA PHE A 73 7.28 12.10 -9.38
C PHE A 73 6.82 11.71 -10.80
N ASP A 74 7.56 10.81 -11.40
CA ASP A 74 7.39 10.37 -12.79
C ASP A 74 5.98 9.82 -13.05
N ASP A 75 5.37 10.21 -14.16
CA ASP A 75 3.98 9.85 -14.50
C ASP A 75 3.81 8.35 -14.73
N GLN A 76 4.81 7.69 -15.31
CA GLN A 76 4.77 6.27 -15.58
C GLN A 76 4.85 5.48 -14.26
N ARG A 77 5.76 5.89 -13.37
CA ARG A 77 5.88 5.35 -12.03
C ARG A 77 4.62 5.61 -11.20
N TRP A 78 4.01 6.80 -11.37
CA TRP A 78 2.77 7.16 -10.70
C TRP A 78 1.60 6.25 -11.12
N ALA A 79 1.47 5.94 -12.40
CA ALA A 79 0.41 5.04 -12.89
C ALA A 79 0.50 3.65 -12.24
N ILE A 80 1.72 3.10 -12.10
CA ILE A 80 1.95 1.82 -11.41
C ILE A 80 1.56 1.93 -9.93
N VAL A 81 2.00 2.98 -9.23
CA VAL A 81 1.65 3.20 -7.82
C VAL A 81 0.14 3.29 -7.65
N ALA A 82 -0.55 4.08 -8.47
CA ALA A 82 -1.99 4.24 -8.37
C ALA A 82 -2.74 2.92 -8.57
N ASP A 83 -2.37 2.11 -9.57
CA ASP A 83 -2.96 0.79 -9.82
C ASP A 83 -2.84 -0.12 -8.58
N LEU A 84 -1.67 -0.14 -7.95
CA LEU A 84 -1.45 -0.91 -6.72
C LEU A 84 -2.31 -0.44 -5.54
N LEU A 85 -2.75 0.81 -5.53
CA LEU A 85 -3.53 1.42 -4.44
C LEU A 85 -5.04 1.29 -4.63
N GLN A 86 -5.55 1.32 -5.86
CA GLN A 86 -6.98 1.46 -6.15
C GLN A 86 -7.86 0.43 -5.44
N THR A 87 -7.38 -0.78 -5.30
CA THR A 87 -8.13 -1.87 -4.61
C THR A 87 -7.89 -1.92 -3.11
N ARG A 88 -6.99 -1.09 -2.57
CA ARG A 88 -6.50 -1.18 -1.18
C ARG A 88 -6.91 -0.03 -0.30
N ILE A 89 -7.36 1.07 -0.87
CA ILE A 89 -7.79 2.24 -0.12
C ILE A 89 -9.30 2.32 -0.03
N VAL A 90 -9.76 2.89 1.06
CA VAL A 90 -11.17 3.17 1.33
C VAL A 90 -11.46 4.64 1.09
N VAL A 91 -10.53 5.51 1.48
CA VAL A 91 -10.53 6.95 1.20
C VAL A 91 -9.17 7.35 0.63
N LEU A 92 -9.12 8.47 -0.12
CA LEU A 92 -7.87 8.88 -0.80
C LEU A 92 -6.72 9.13 0.18
N SER A 93 -7.00 9.59 1.39
CA SER A 93 -5.98 9.81 2.43
C SER A 93 -5.27 8.54 2.91
N ASP A 94 -5.89 7.36 2.74
CA ASP A 94 -5.24 6.09 3.08
C ASP A 94 -3.97 5.84 2.27
N ALA A 95 -3.88 6.48 1.09
CA ALA A 95 -2.72 6.33 0.22
C ALA A 95 -1.41 6.72 0.92
N TRP A 96 -1.41 7.76 1.78
CA TRP A 96 -0.21 8.18 2.50
C TRP A 96 0.44 7.04 3.28
N LYS A 97 -0.36 6.25 3.99
CA LYS A 97 0.14 5.10 4.78
C LYS A 97 0.77 4.02 3.92
N LEU A 98 0.36 3.94 2.65
CA LEU A 98 0.80 2.89 1.73
C LEU A 98 2.00 3.30 0.87
N ILE A 99 2.19 4.60 0.59
CA ILE A 99 3.25 5.06 -0.34
C ILE A 99 4.35 5.87 0.31
N LYS A 100 4.20 6.29 1.55
CA LYS A 100 5.16 7.18 2.22
C LYS A 100 6.60 6.66 2.16
N PHE A 101 6.79 5.34 2.27
CA PHE A 101 8.10 4.71 2.17
C PHE A 101 8.81 4.95 0.82
N LEU A 102 8.05 5.27 -0.25
CA LEU A 102 8.60 5.62 -1.57
C LEU A 102 9.01 7.09 -1.69
N LEU A 103 8.56 7.93 -0.77
CA LEU A 103 8.69 9.39 -0.83
C LEU A 103 9.72 9.94 0.16
N VAL A 104 10.10 9.15 1.16
CA VAL A 104 11.09 9.53 2.16
C VAL A 104 12.47 8.99 1.79
N ASP A 105 13.49 9.79 2.05
CA ASP A 105 14.89 9.34 1.96
C ASP A 105 15.26 8.45 3.16
N GLU A 106 16.47 7.90 3.14
CA GLU A 106 16.95 7.02 4.20
C GLU A 106 17.03 7.71 5.58
N ALA A 107 17.21 9.02 5.63
CA ALA A 107 17.25 9.77 6.88
C ALA A 107 15.85 9.98 7.49
N GLY A 108 14.83 10.11 6.64
CA GLY A 108 13.43 10.24 7.06
C GLY A 108 12.71 8.91 7.19
N PHE A 109 13.32 7.80 6.77
CA PHE A 109 12.68 6.49 6.86
C PHE A 109 12.62 5.98 8.30
N THR A 110 11.45 5.56 8.72
CA THR A 110 11.22 4.99 10.06
C THR A 110 10.39 3.71 9.98
N VAL A 111 10.64 2.80 10.90
CA VAL A 111 9.86 1.56 11.04
C VAL A 111 8.86 1.72 12.19
N ASP A 112 7.58 1.44 11.90
CA ASP A 112 6.53 1.45 12.91
C ASP A 112 6.84 0.45 14.03
N ALA A 113 6.80 0.92 15.28
CA ALA A 113 7.18 0.12 16.45
C ALA A 113 6.32 -1.14 16.64
N GLN A 114 5.01 -1.08 16.32
CA GLN A 114 4.14 -2.25 16.43
C GLN A 114 4.44 -3.27 15.33
N SER A 115 4.73 -2.80 14.13
CA SER A 115 5.11 -3.65 13.00
C SER A 115 6.46 -4.33 13.26
N ALA A 116 7.44 -3.59 13.78
CA ALA A 116 8.73 -4.12 14.18
C ALA A 116 8.58 -5.20 15.25
N ALA A 117 7.90 -4.93 16.35
CA ALA A 117 7.69 -5.88 17.45
C ALA A 117 7.02 -7.20 17.02
N LYS A 118 6.20 -7.16 15.95
CA LYS A 118 5.53 -8.37 15.44
C LYS A 118 6.37 -9.14 14.43
N ASN A 119 7.20 -8.47 13.63
CA ASN A 119 7.83 -9.06 12.45
C ASN A 119 9.36 -9.04 12.47
N LEU A 120 10.01 -8.17 13.24
CA LEU A 120 11.48 -8.05 13.32
C LEU A 120 11.99 -8.58 14.67
N LYS A 121 11.67 -9.83 14.95
CA LYS A 121 12.12 -10.55 16.16
C LYS A 121 13.48 -11.19 15.92
N THR A 122 14.10 -11.72 16.96
CA THR A 122 15.39 -12.43 16.89
C THR A 122 15.43 -13.52 15.81
N ASP A 123 14.34 -14.30 15.67
CA ASP A 123 14.20 -15.33 14.63
C ASP A 123 14.07 -14.76 13.20
N SER A 124 13.91 -13.46 13.06
CA SER A 124 13.84 -12.79 11.74
C SER A 124 15.20 -12.42 11.18
N ARG A 125 16.28 -12.51 11.96
CA ARG A 125 17.64 -12.19 11.49
C ARG A 125 18.04 -13.05 10.31
N GLU A 126 17.90 -14.36 10.42
CA GLU A 126 18.20 -15.31 9.36
C GLU A 126 17.41 -15.03 8.08
N VAL A 127 16.13 -14.65 8.22
CA VAL A 127 15.26 -14.29 7.09
C VAL A 127 15.75 -13.03 6.38
N VAL A 128 16.12 -12.00 7.15
CA VAL A 128 16.62 -10.73 6.60
C VAL A 128 17.97 -10.93 5.92
N ASP A 129 18.88 -11.67 6.53
CA ASP A 129 20.21 -11.95 5.97
C ASP A 129 20.11 -12.79 4.68
N ALA A 130 19.25 -13.81 4.64
CA ALA A 130 18.99 -14.60 3.45
C ALA A 130 18.33 -13.75 2.33
N ALA A 131 17.41 -12.85 2.69
CA ALA A 131 16.80 -11.93 1.73
C ALA A 131 17.85 -10.98 1.12
N ILE A 132 18.76 -10.43 1.93
CA ILE A 132 19.86 -9.57 1.45
C ILE A 132 20.71 -10.35 0.46
N ALA A 133 21.17 -11.53 0.81
CA ALA A 133 22.04 -12.34 -0.05
C ALA A 133 21.36 -12.69 -1.40
N ALA A 134 20.08 -13.06 -1.37
CA ALA A 134 19.34 -13.38 -2.58
C ALA A 134 19.13 -12.16 -3.50
N LEU A 135 18.82 -10.99 -2.91
CA LEU A 135 18.60 -9.76 -3.66
C LEU A 135 19.89 -9.13 -4.19
N GLU A 136 21.02 -9.28 -3.48
CA GLU A 136 22.34 -8.85 -3.96
C GLU A 136 22.78 -9.60 -5.20
N ALA A 137 22.44 -10.87 -5.30
CA ALA A 137 22.81 -11.75 -6.42
C ALA A 137 22.00 -11.49 -7.69
N LEU A 138 20.92 -10.71 -7.65
CA LEU A 138 20.09 -10.43 -8.82
C LEU A 138 20.87 -9.60 -9.86
N GLU A 139 20.79 -10.00 -11.12
CA GLU A 139 21.29 -9.19 -12.25
C GLU A 139 20.27 -8.11 -12.62
N GLU A 140 18.98 -8.48 -12.72
CA GLU A 140 17.88 -7.60 -13.05
C GLU A 140 17.02 -7.29 -11.82
N TRP A 141 16.54 -6.04 -11.72
CA TRP A 141 15.68 -5.59 -10.61
C TRP A 141 14.25 -5.42 -11.10
N THR A 142 13.56 -6.54 -11.26
CA THR A 142 12.16 -6.61 -11.71
C THR A 142 11.31 -7.40 -10.71
N THR A 143 10.01 -7.11 -10.67
CA THR A 143 9.07 -7.81 -9.77
C THR A 143 9.20 -9.33 -9.89
N PRO A 144 9.20 -9.95 -11.08
CA PRO A 144 9.35 -11.42 -11.20
C PRO A 144 10.70 -11.95 -10.69
N ALA A 145 11.80 -11.23 -10.95
CA ALA A 145 13.13 -11.65 -10.49
C ALA A 145 13.23 -11.55 -8.95
N ILE A 146 12.72 -10.48 -8.36
CA ILE A 146 12.65 -10.27 -6.92
C ILE A 146 11.82 -11.37 -6.25
N GLU A 147 10.64 -11.68 -6.80
CA GLU A 147 9.76 -12.72 -6.29
C GLU A 147 10.45 -14.10 -6.33
N ALA A 148 11.04 -14.45 -7.46
CA ALA A 148 11.74 -15.73 -7.61
C ALA A 148 12.91 -15.88 -6.63
N ALA A 149 13.73 -14.82 -6.46
CA ALA A 149 14.86 -14.83 -5.55
C ALA A 149 14.42 -14.98 -4.08
N LEU A 150 13.42 -14.20 -3.65
CA LEU A 150 12.92 -14.29 -2.28
C LEU A 150 12.14 -15.57 -2.02
N SER A 151 11.41 -16.11 -3.00
CA SER A 151 10.72 -17.39 -2.87
C SER A 151 11.74 -18.53 -2.73
N GLY A 152 12.73 -18.59 -3.60
CA GLY A 152 13.80 -19.57 -3.52
C GLY A 152 14.50 -19.56 -2.16
N ALA A 153 15.05 -18.42 -1.78
CA ALA A 153 15.85 -18.31 -0.56
C ALA A 153 15.02 -18.52 0.73
N LEU A 154 13.83 -17.95 0.81
CA LEU A 154 13.08 -17.91 2.08
C LEU A 154 12.07 -19.05 2.22
N VAL A 155 11.41 -19.44 1.12
CA VAL A 155 10.34 -20.43 1.18
C VAL A 155 10.88 -21.84 0.85
N GLU A 156 11.72 -21.97 -0.17
CA GLU A 156 12.22 -23.26 -0.63
C GLU A 156 13.45 -23.69 0.20
N ASP A 157 14.47 -22.83 0.33
CA ASP A 157 15.72 -23.19 1.02
C ASP A 157 15.57 -23.18 2.54
N LEU A 158 14.98 -22.13 3.12
CA LEU A 158 14.74 -22.04 4.57
C LEU A 158 13.47 -22.77 5.02
N GLY A 159 12.60 -23.21 4.12
CA GLY A 159 11.36 -23.92 4.45
C GLY A 159 10.34 -23.08 5.22
N ILE A 160 10.41 -21.75 5.14
CA ILE A 160 9.56 -20.85 5.89
C ILE A 160 8.26 -20.59 5.13
N LYS A 161 7.11 -20.66 5.81
CA LYS A 161 5.83 -20.34 5.17
C LYS A 161 5.81 -18.89 4.66
N PRO A 162 5.27 -18.60 3.46
CA PRO A 162 5.31 -17.28 2.81
C PRO A 162 4.96 -16.10 3.73
N ARG A 163 3.89 -16.22 4.53
CA ARG A 163 3.49 -15.16 5.45
C ARG A 163 4.57 -14.80 6.49
N LYS A 164 5.33 -15.81 6.96
CA LYS A 164 6.42 -15.61 7.93
C LYS A 164 7.71 -15.19 7.23
N ALA A 165 7.94 -15.65 6.03
CA ALA A 165 9.10 -15.31 5.22
C ALA A 165 9.08 -13.84 4.77
N TYR A 166 7.95 -13.38 4.24
CA TYR A 166 7.86 -12.03 3.66
C TYR A 166 7.51 -10.93 4.67
N GLY A 167 7.00 -11.26 5.86
CA GLY A 167 6.67 -10.30 6.90
C GLY A 167 7.85 -9.43 7.34
N PRO A 168 8.99 -10.03 7.75
CA PRO A 168 10.20 -9.29 8.12
C PRO A 168 10.74 -8.41 6.98
N VAL A 169 10.83 -8.92 5.77
CA VAL A 169 11.29 -8.19 4.58
C VAL A 169 10.40 -6.97 4.33
N ARG A 170 9.08 -7.15 4.36
CA ARG A 170 8.10 -6.08 4.19
C ARG A 170 8.30 -4.97 5.20
N VAL A 171 8.34 -5.31 6.49
CA VAL A 171 8.46 -4.31 7.55
C VAL A 171 9.80 -3.61 7.50
N ALA A 172 10.88 -4.32 7.23
CA ALA A 172 12.21 -3.72 7.09
C ALA A 172 12.26 -2.69 5.96
N VAL A 173 11.61 -2.96 4.81
CA VAL A 173 11.72 -2.12 3.62
C VAL A 173 10.67 -1.01 3.57
N THR A 174 9.42 -1.31 3.98
CA THR A 174 8.30 -0.34 3.88
C THR A 174 7.99 0.37 5.19
N GLY A 175 8.63 -0.03 6.29
CA GLY A 175 8.37 0.51 7.63
C GLY A 175 7.08 0.00 8.28
N SER A 176 6.24 -0.76 7.56
CA SER A 176 4.92 -1.18 8.05
C SER A 176 4.57 -2.59 7.61
N HIS A 177 3.74 -3.27 8.40
CA HIS A 177 3.14 -4.54 8.01
C HIS A 177 1.99 -4.38 7.00
N ILE A 178 1.51 -3.15 6.80
CA ILE A 178 0.51 -2.77 5.79
C ILE A 178 1.22 -1.97 4.70
N SER A 179 1.30 -2.52 3.50
CA SER A 179 1.92 -1.89 2.33
C SER A 179 1.25 -2.39 1.05
N PRO A 180 1.54 -1.83 -0.11
CA PRO A 180 1.25 -2.46 -1.40
C PRO A 180 1.89 -3.84 -1.50
N PRO A 181 1.66 -4.62 -2.57
CA PRO A 181 2.30 -5.91 -2.74
C PRO A 181 3.82 -5.79 -2.61
N LEU A 182 4.46 -6.80 -1.97
CA LEU A 182 5.85 -6.69 -1.54
C LEU A 182 6.80 -6.52 -2.72
N PHE A 183 6.72 -7.39 -3.70
CA PHE A 183 7.72 -7.47 -4.77
C PHE A 183 7.68 -6.22 -5.66
N GLU A 184 6.48 -5.73 -5.98
CA GLU A 184 6.26 -4.47 -6.69
C GLU A 184 6.74 -3.27 -5.86
N SER A 185 6.58 -3.32 -4.54
CA SER A 185 7.10 -2.28 -3.63
C SER A 185 8.62 -2.23 -3.65
N LEU A 186 9.31 -3.37 -3.71
CA LEU A 186 10.77 -3.44 -3.80
C LEU A 186 11.26 -2.94 -5.16
N GLU A 187 10.60 -3.32 -6.25
CA GLU A 187 10.94 -2.83 -7.59
C GLU A 187 10.80 -1.30 -7.67
N LEU A 188 9.67 -0.75 -7.19
CA LEU A 188 9.41 0.68 -7.14
C LEU A 188 10.41 1.45 -6.26
N LEU A 189 10.80 0.89 -5.11
CA LEU A 189 11.77 1.52 -4.23
C LEU A 189 13.17 1.53 -4.83
N GLY A 190 13.51 0.48 -5.58
CA GLY A 190 14.82 0.30 -6.18
C GLY A 190 15.79 -0.49 -5.29
N ARG A 191 16.82 -1.06 -5.94
CA ARG A 191 17.80 -1.97 -5.33
C ARG A 191 18.54 -1.33 -4.16
N GLU A 192 19.09 -0.14 -4.37
CA GLU A 192 19.95 0.52 -3.39
C GLU A 192 19.21 0.80 -2.08
N ALA A 193 18.06 1.46 -2.14
CA ALA A 193 17.26 1.77 -0.97
C ALA A 193 16.73 0.49 -0.29
N THR A 194 16.30 -0.52 -1.05
CA THR A 194 15.85 -1.81 -0.50
C THR A 194 16.95 -2.47 0.32
N LEU A 195 18.16 -2.61 -0.22
CA LEU A 195 19.28 -3.26 0.47
C LEU A 195 19.77 -2.42 1.66
N SER A 196 19.78 -1.09 1.55
CA SER A 196 20.11 -0.19 2.67
C SER A 196 19.16 -0.42 3.85
N ARG A 197 17.84 -0.43 3.60
CA ARG A 197 16.83 -0.64 4.65
C ARG A 197 16.86 -2.03 5.26
N LEU A 198 17.10 -3.06 4.47
CA LEU A 198 17.26 -4.43 4.99
C LEU A 198 18.46 -4.53 5.93
N ARG A 199 19.60 -3.93 5.56
CA ARG A 199 20.82 -3.95 6.38
C ARG A 199 20.68 -3.16 7.69
N SER A 200 19.90 -2.08 7.67
CA SER A 200 19.62 -1.24 8.84
C SER A 200 18.38 -1.64 9.63
N ALA A 201 17.70 -2.74 9.23
CA ALA A 201 16.49 -3.18 9.87
C ALA A 201 16.69 -3.41 11.39
N PRO A 202 15.81 -2.85 12.26
CA PRO A 202 15.90 -2.99 13.70
C PRO A 202 15.40 -4.37 14.17
N VAL A 203 16.10 -5.43 13.75
CA VAL A 203 15.82 -6.79 14.20
C VAL A 203 16.28 -6.92 15.65
N ALA A 204 15.40 -7.41 16.52
CA ALA A 204 15.73 -7.63 17.93
C ALA A 204 16.90 -8.63 18.08
N ASP A 205 17.74 -8.39 19.08
CA ASP A 205 18.88 -9.25 19.45
C ASP A 205 18.41 -10.56 20.10
#